data_07856e70445198820ea0c0bc1ef858cc
#
_entry.id   07856e70445198820ea0c0bc1ef858cc
#
_cell.length_a   1.000
_cell.length_b   1.000
_cell.length_c   1.000
_cell.angle_alpha   90.00
_cell.angle_beta   90.00
_cell.angle_gamma   90.00
#
_symmetry.space_group_name_H-M   'P 1'
#
loop_
_entity.id
_entity.type
_entity.pdbx_description
1 polymer ?
#
loop_
_entity_poly.entity_id
_entity_poly.type
_entity_poly.pdbx_seq_one_letter_code
_entity_poly.pdbx_strand_id
1 'polypeptide(L)'
;MVIHTKKQVKTKTIHKRMSLPQNLRDKIDEFWNEQVAKNPNLFNGEVWNVTKMEENKDNIFLTIEKTDYAHYLYDERHGIEEKYACHNLAGGTYIVTKDGYAVIGELDEITSYPRMMQVSGGGIDEKYDIVNGEFDLIKTAKRELKEELNLDLDNKEQIENYNFEYIEKPEGKRHSYCVILKAYSIYTENQLEEHFNKYYQFLEETDGEKEFKKLHFLKLGRAVEELDKLDNPKRLYVRQLLEIEDKGVLNNE
;
A
#
# COMPACT_ATOMS: atom_id res chain seq x y z
N MET A 1 -11.55 1.48 6.24
CA MET A 1 -11.55 2.68 7.12
C MET A 1 -10.13 3.00 7.56
N VAL A 2 -9.69 4.26 7.42
CA VAL A 2 -8.38 4.73 7.91
C VAL A 2 -8.51 5.22 9.36
N ILE A 3 -7.60 4.79 10.20
CA ILE A 3 -7.50 5.19 11.60
C ILE A 3 -6.13 5.85 11.80
N HIS A 4 -6.14 7.06 12.37
CA HIS A 4 -4.92 7.70 12.85
C HIS A 4 -4.48 7.02 14.16
N THR A 5 -3.22 6.58 14.24
CA THR A 5 -2.68 5.89 15.41
C THR A 5 -1.19 6.11 15.56
N LYS A 6 -0.74 6.26 16.81
CA LYS A 6 0.68 6.31 17.16
C LYS A 6 1.17 4.98 17.78
N LYS A 7 0.31 3.95 17.80
CA LYS A 7 0.65 2.64 18.34
C LYS A 7 1.58 1.89 17.38
N GLN A 8 2.53 1.17 17.94
CA GLN A 8 3.35 0.28 17.13
C GLN A 8 2.52 -0.89 16.60
N VAL A 9 2.66 -1.19 15.32
CA VAL A 9 2.04 -2.37 14.71
C VAL A 9 3.05 -3.50 14.68
N LYS A 10 2.65 -4.66 15.21
CA LYS A 10 3.46 -5.88 15.28
C LYS A 10 2.72 -7.04 14.64
N THR A 11 3.45 -7.92 13.99
CA THR A 11 2.90 -9.14 13.44
C THR A 11 3.08 -10.32 14.39
N LYS A 12 2.23 -11.34 14.20
CA LYS A 12 2.38 -12.67 14.80
C LYS A 12 2.07 -13.69 13.71
N THR A 13 3.09 -14.38 13.25
CA THR A 13 2.98 -15.30 12.13
C THR A 13 2.43 -16.66 12.56
N ILE A 14 1.39 -17.14 11.89
CA ILE A 14 0.97 -18.53 11.92
C ILE A 14 1.69 -19.23 10.78
N HIS A 15 2.63 -20.13 11.11
CA HIS A 15 3.40 -20.91 10.12
C HIS A 15 2.57 -22.01 9.44
N LYS A 16 1.36 -21.66 9.00
CA LYS A 16 0.43 -22.54 8.29
C LYS A 16 -0.21 -21.77 7.14
N ARG A 17 -0.36 -22.43 6.00
CA ARG A 17 -1.10 -21.88 4.88
C ARG A 17 -2.60 -21.99 5.14
N MET A 18 -3.36 -20.98 4.78
CA MET A 18 -4.81 -20.95 4.85
C MET A 18 -5.41 -22.15 4.09
N SER A 19 -6.32 -22.85 4.72
CA SER A 19 -7.01 -24.00 4.12
C SER A 19 -8.32 -23.56 3.49
N LEU A 20 -8.44 -23.76 2.19
CA LEU A 20 -9.65 -23.49 1.42
C LEU A 20 -10.35 -24.79 1.03
N PRO A 21 -11.70 -24.81 0.96
CA PRO A 21 -12.42 -25.93 0.36
C PRO A 21 -12.00 -26.15 -1.10
N GLN A 22 -11.93 -27.40 -1.55
CA GLN A 22 -11.46 -27.71 -2.90
C GLN A 22 -12.29 -27.01 -3.98
N ASN A 23 -13.61 -27.00 -3.85
CA ASN A 23 -14.49 -26.32 -4.79
C ASN A 23 -14.28 -24.80 -4.89
N LEU A 24 -13.79 -24.17 -3.82
CA LEU A 24 -13.41 -22.76 -3.85
C LEU A 24 -12.04 -22.59 -4.52
N ARG A 25 -11.08 -23.47 -4.21
CA ARG A 25 -9.76 -23.46 -4.85
C ARG A 25 -9.87 -23.63 -6.36
N ASP A 26 -10.69 -24.56 -6.82
CA ASP A 26 -10.92 -24.80 -8.26
C ASP A 26 -11.41 -23.53 -8.97
N LYS A 27 -12.34 -22.78 -8.36
CA LYS A 27 -12.83 -21.51 -8.90
C LYS A 27 -11.75 -20.41 -8.93
N ILE A 28 -10.92 -20.36 -7.89
CA ILE A 28 -9.79 -19.42 -7.84
C ILE A 28 -8.78 -19.73 -8.93
N ASP A 29 -8.46 -21.00 -9.14
CA ASP A 29 -7.50 -21.43 -10.15
C ASP A 29 -8.02 -21.20 -11.58
N GLU A 30 -9.30 -21.44 -11.84
CA GLU A 30 -9.95 -21.11 -13.11
C GLU A 30 -9.90 -19.61 -13.40
N PHE A 31 -10.32 -18.80 -12.43
CA PHE A 31 -10.25 -17.34 -12.54
C PHE A 31 -8.80 -16.84 -12.76
N TRP A 32 -7.84 -17.38 -12.00
CA TRP A 32 -6.44 -17.00 -12.15
C TRP A 32 -5.91 -17.28 -13.56
N ASN A 33 -6.21 -18.44 -14.12
CA ASN A 33 -5.82 -18.78 -15.49
C ASN A 33 -6.41 -17.79 -16.52
N GLU A 34 -7.65 -17.33 -16.32
CA GLU A 34 -8.24 -16.29 -17.17
C GLU A 34 -7.52 -14.94 -17.04
N GLN A 35 -7.08 -14.56 -15.80
CA GLN A 35 -6.36 -13.30 -15.60
C GLN A 35 -4.98 -13.36 -16.26
N VAL A 36 -4.22 -14.44 -16.07
CA VAL A 36 -2.91 -14.63 -16.72
C VAL A 36 -3.02 -14.65 -18.24
N ALA A 37 -4.09 -15.23 -18.79
CA ALA A 37 -4.32 -15.21 -20.24
C ALA A 37 -4.54 -13.76 -20.78
N LYS A 38 -5.09 -12.86 -19.96
CA LYS A 38 -5.28 -11.44 -20.31
C LYS A 38 -4.03 -10.59 -20.05
N ASN A 39 -3.29 -10.91 -19.00
CA ASN A 39 -2.06 -10.22 -18.61
C ASN A 39 -0.99 -11.24 -18.19
N PRO A 40 -0.09 -11.65 -19.13
CA PRO A 40 0.95 -12.63 -18.83
C PRO A 40 2.00 -12.20 -17.79
N ASN A 41 2.04 -10.91 -17.43
CA ASN A 41 2.96 -10.39 -16.42
C ASN A 41 2.48 -10.68 -14.98
N LEU A 42 1.24 -11.18 -14.80
CA LEU A 42 0.74 -11.53 -13.48
C LEU A 42 1.48 -12.74 -12.90
N PHE A 43 1.94 -12.59 -11.67
CA PHE A 43 2.59 -13.64 -10.90
C PHE A 43 1.77 -13.99 -9.66
N ASN A 44 1.54 -15.29 -9.42
CA ASN A 44 0.82 -15.77 -8.24
C ASN A 44 1.78 -15.90 -7.04
N GLY A 45 2.20 -14.76 -6.48
CA GLY A 45 3.05 -14.69 -5.31
C GLY A 45 2.37 -15.06 -4.00
N GLU A 46 3.16 -15.15 -2.93
CA GLU A 46 2.63 -15.31 -1.59
C GLU A 46 1.94 -14.03 -1.12
N VAL A 47 0.82 -14.20 -0.43
CA VAL A 47 0.06 -13.14 0.25
C VAL A 47 -0.14 -13.52 1.70
N TRP A 48 -0.07 -12.54 2.59
CA TRP A 48 -0.25 -12.73 4.02
C TRP A 48 -1.61 -12.18 4.46
N ASN A 49 -2.47 -13.11 4.86
CA ASN A 49 -3.83 -12.86 5.31
C ASN A 49 -3.86 -12.52 6.80
N VAL A 50 -4.47 -11.40 7.18
CA VAL A 50 -4.72 -11.05 8.59
C VAL A 50 -5.94 -11.80 9.09
N THR A 51 -5.74 -12.72 10.02
CA THR A 51 -6.81 -13.51 10.62
C THR A 51 -7.38 -12.91 11.90
N LYS A 52 -6.60 -12.05 12.57
CA LYS A 52 -6.98 -11.41 13.82
C LYS A 52 -6.23 -10.10 14.02
N MET A 53 -6.92 -9.10 14.54
CA MET A 53 -6.34 -7.87 15.06
C MET A 53 -6.66 -7.73 16.53
N GLU A 54 -5.65 -7.50 17.35
CA GLU A 54 -5.75 -7.22 18.79
C GLU A 54 -5.03 -5.92 19.12
N GLU A 55 -5.58 -5.18 20.05
CA GLU A 55 -5.06 -3.87 20.41
C GLU A 55 -4.92 -3.75 21.93
N ASN A 56 -3.80 -3.20 22.39
CA ASN A 56 -3.60 -2.78 23.76
C ASN A 56 -3.23 -1.28 23.81
N LYS A 57 -2.77 -0.81 24.96
CA LYS A 57 -2.43 0.60 25.17
C LYS A 57 -1.38 1.11 24.17
N ASP A 58 -0.35 0.32 23.87
CA ASP A 58 0.85 0.77 23.16
C ASP A 58 1.02 0.10 21.77
N ASN A 59 0.35 -1.04 21.54
CA ASN A 59 0.56 -1.84 20.34
C ASN A 59 -0.74 -2.32 19.71
N ILE A 60 -0.68 -2.52 18.40
CA ILE A 60 -1.64 -3.28 17.59
C ILE A 60 -0.92 -4.56 17.14
N PHE A 61 -1.54 -5.72 17.35
CA PHE A 61 -1.02 -7.02 16.94
C PHE A 61 -1.88 -7.56 15.81
N LEU A 62 -1.25 -7.91 14.70
CA LEU A 62 -1.88 -8.54 13.55
C LEU A 62 -1.41 -10.01 13.48
N THR A 63 -2.33 -10.95 13.70
CA THR A 63 -2.06 -12.37 13.47
C THR A 63 -2.25 -12.67 12.00
N ILE A 64 -1.24 -13.26 11.36
CA ILE A 64 -1.20 -13.46 9.91
C ILE A 64 -0.91 -14.91 9.55
N GLU A 65 -1.46 -15.36 8.42
CA GLU A 65 -1.18 -16.66 7.80
C GLU A 65 -0.98 -16.54 6.29
N LYS A 66 -0.32 -17.52 5.69
CA LYS A 66 -0.03 -17.52 4.24
C LYS A 66 -1.26 -17.89 3.40
N THR A 67 -1.40 -17.19 2.28
CA THR A 67 -2.23 -17.58 1.14
C THR A 67 -1.50 -17.23 -0.16
N ASP A 68 -2.21 -16.96 -1.26
CA ASP A 68 -1.63 -16.56 -2.54
C ASP A 68 -2.41 -15.41 -3.21
N TYR A 69 -1.75 -14.75 -4.18
CA TYR A 69 -2.30 -13.59 -4.86
C TYR A 69 -3.56 -13.90 -5.67
N ALA A 70 -3.65 -15.11 -6.24
CA ALA A 70 -4.84 -15.55 -6.95
C ALA A 70 -6.07 -15.58 -6.03
N HIS A 71 -5.89 -16.07 -4.80
CA HIS A 71 -6.95 -16.06 -3.78
C HIS A 71 -7.36 -14.63 -3.40
N TYR A 72 -6.40 -13.76 -3.11
CA TYR A 72 -6.66 -12.35 -2.80
C TYR A 72 -7.42 -11.65 -3.92
N LEU A 73 -6.95 -11.79 -5.17
CA LEU A 73 -7.55 -11.14 -6.32
C LEU A 73 -8.96 -11.67 -6.63
N TYR A 74 -9.17 -12.99 -6.44
CA TYR A 74 -10.49 -13.60 -6.61
C TYR A 74 -11.48 -13.06 -5.58
N ASP A 75 -11.09 -13.03 -4.30
CA ASP A 75 -11.92 -12.51 -3.22
C ASP A 75 -12.27 -11.02 -3.43
N GLU A 76 -11.29 -10.20 -3.76
CA GLU A 76 -11.51 -8.76 -4.01
C GLU A 76 -12.52 -8.50 -5.14
N ARG A 77 -12.52 -9.34 -6.18
CA ARG A 77 -13.40 -9.14 -7.34
C ARG A 77 -14.77 -9.78 -7.21
N HIS A 78 -14.87 -10.92 -6.57
CA HIS A 78 -16.10 -11.71 -6.50
C HIS A 78 -16.76 -11.66 -5.12
N GLY A 79 -15.97 -11.48 -4.06
CA GLY A 79 -16.37 -11.68 -2.68
C GLY A 79 -16.61 -13.16 -2.38
N ILE A 80 -16.14 -13.62 -1.24
CA ILE A 80 -16.37 -14.99 -0.76
C ILE A 80 -16.87 -14.93 0.67
N GLU A 81 -17.19 -16.10 1.25
CA GLU A 81 -17.59 -16.17 2.66
C GLU A 81 -16.46 -15.64 3.56
N GLU A 82 -16.78 -14.80 4.55
CA GLU A 82 -15.83 -14.13 5.44
C GLU A 82 -14.79 -15.06 6.06
N LYS A 83 -15.17 -16.29 6.43
CA LYS A 83 -14.26 -17.29 6.98
C LYS A 83 -13.15 -17.75 6.02
N TYR A 84 -13.29 -17.45 4.74
CA TYR A 84 -12.33 -17.74 3.69
C TYR A 84 -11.74 -16.45 3.06
N ALA A 85 -12.21 -15.27 3.47
CA ALA A 85 -11.77 -14.00 2.93
C ALA A 85 -10.27 -13.80 3.13
N CYS A 86 -9.64 -13.12 2.17
CA CYS A 86 -8.23 -12.79 2.21
C CYS A 86 -8.06 -11.32 2.59
N HIS A 87 -7.77 -11.06 3.85
CA HIS A 87 -7.43 -9.72 4.35
C HIS A 87 -5.92 -9.47 4.19
N ASN A 88 -5.48 -9.11 3.00
CA ASN A 88 -4.07 -8.88 2.69
C ASN A 88 -3.44 -7.85 3.65
N LEU A 89 -2.19 -8.09 4.08
CA LEU A 89 -1.37 -7.15 4.84
C LEU A 89 -0.36 -6.46 3.95
N ALA A 90 -0.35 -5.15 3.98
CA ALA A 90 0.56 -4.28 3.24
C ALA A 90 1.25 -3.26 4.15
N GLY A 91 2.40 -2.78 3.73
CA GLY A 91 3.09 -1.63 4.29
C GLY A 91 3.19 -0.53 3.24
N GLY A 92 3.01 0.73 3.64
CA GLY A 92 3.09 1.84 2.69
C GLY A 92 3.63 3.12 3.32
N THR A 93 3.92 4.09 2.46
CA THR A 93 4.41 5.41 2.85
C THR A 93 3.60 6.52 2.19
N TYR A 94 3.00 7.35 3.00
CA TYR A 94 2.39 8.60 2.62
C TYR A 94 3.41 9.73 2.75
N ILE A 95 3.70 10.41 1.65
CA ILE A 95 4.71 11.48 1.60
C ILE A 95 4.04 12.84 1.63
N VAL A 96 4.60 13.73 2.43
CA VAL A 96 4.31 15.17 2.41
C VAL A 96 5.57 15.92 1.98
N THR A 97 5.47 16.74 0.94
CA THR A 97 6.59 17.57 0.45
C THR A 97 6.89 18.73 1.41
N LYS A 98 8.09 19.29 1.31
CA LYS A 98 8.54 20.43 2.12
C LYS A 98 7.60 21.64 2.04
N ASP A 99 6.98 21.86 0.90
CA ASP A 99 6.04 22.95 0.62
C ASP A 99 4.56 22.56 0.83
N GLY A 100 4.31 21.38 1.47
CA GLY A 100 3.00 20.99 1.99
C GLY A 100 2.05 20.40 0.96
N TYR A 101 2.55 19.54 0.06
CA TYR A 101 1.72 18.74 -0.83
C TYR A 101 1.72 17.25 -0.40
N ALA A 102 0.56 16.64 -0.43
CA ALA A 102 0.38 15.19 -0.36
C ALA A 102 0.78 14.56 -1.70
N VAL A 103 1.56 13.49 -1.66
CA VAL A 103 2.01 12.77 -2.87
C VAL A 103 1.22 11.49 -3.04
N ILE A 104 0.52 11.37 -4.17
CA ILE A 104 -0.28 10.19 -4.54
C ILE A 104 0.20 9.67 -5.89
N GLY A 105 0.57 8.40 -5.96
CA GLY A 105 0.98 7.75 -7.20
C GLY A 105 -0.21 7.29 -8.04
N GLU A 106 -0.09 7.40 -9.35
CA GLU A 106 -0.98 6.78 -10.35
C GLU A 106 -0.29 5.54 -10.91
N LEU A 107 -0.91 4.36 -10.72
CA LEU A 107 -0.37 3.10 -11.20
C LEU A 107 -0.32 3.05 -12.73
N ASP A 108 0.69 2.38 -13.26
CA ASP A 108 0.88 2.17 -14.70
C ASP A 108 -0.20 1.23 -15.28
N GLU A 109 -0.41 1.31 -16.58
CA GLU A 109 -1.39 0.51 -17.34
C GLU A 109 -1.10 -1.00 -17.29
N ILE A 110 0.16 -1.39 -17.01
CA ILE A 110 0.58 -2.79 -16.94
C ILE A 110 0.24 -3.49 -15.63
N THR A 111 -0.15 -2.72 -14.61
CA THR A 111 -0.47 -3.26 -13.28
C THR A 111 -1.84 -3.94 -13.24
N SER A 112 -2.12 -4.66 -12.15
CA SER A 112 -3.44 -5.29 -11.92
C SER A 112 -4.58 -4.27 -11.74
N TYR A 113 -4.25 -3.00 -11.50
CA TYR A 113 -5.17 -1.90 -11.24
C TYR A 113 -4.77 -0.65 -12.04
N PRO A 114 -4.90 -0.66 -13.38
CA PRO A 114 -4.48 0.44 -14.22
C PRO A 114 -5.04 1.79 -13.77
N ARG A 115 -4.19 2.81 -13.75
CA ARG A 115 -4.51 4.19 -13.36
C ARG A 115 -5.03 4.38 -11.92
N MET A 116 -5.00 3.33 -11.08
CA MET A 116 -5.44 3.45 -9.69
C MET A 116 -4.54 4.40 -8.91
N MET A 117 -5.13 5.30 -8.17
CA MET A 117 -4.40 6.22 -7.29
C MET A 117 -4.22 5.61 -5.91
N GLN A 118 -2.97 5.58 -5.43
CA GLN A 118 -2.59 5.07 -4.12
C GLN A 118 -1.32 5.75 -3.59
N VAL A 119 -1.00 5.56 -2.28
CA VAL A 119 0.33 5.89 -1.76
C VAL A 119 1.33 4.82 -2.16
N SER A 120 2.64 5.11 -2.06
CA SER A 120 3.69 4.11 -2.23
C SER A 120 3.50 2.98 -1.22
N GLY A 121 3.58 1.71 -1.68
CA GLY A 121 3.48 0.56 -0.79
C GLY A 121 2.92 -0.69 -1.45
N GLY A 122 3.22 -1.83 -0.84
CA GLY A 122 2.85 -3.14 -1.34
C GLY A 122 2.75 -4.20 -0.25
N GLY A 123 2.60 -5.44 -0.68
CA GLY A 123 2.49 -6.60 0.21
C GLY A 123 3.78 -6.89 0.96
N ILE A 124 3.65 -7.48 2.14
CA ILE A 124 4.82 -7.96 2.90
C ILE A 124 5.43 -9.18 2.20
N ASP A 125 6.77 -9.24 2.20
CA ASP A 125 7.55 -10.31 1.58
C ASP A 125 8.43 -11.01 2.62
N GLU A 126 8.28 -12.35 2.76
CA GLU A 126 9.05 -13.15 3.72
C GLU A 126 10.56 -13.10 3.46
N LYS A 127 10.97 -12.95 2.21
CA LYS A 127 12.39 -12.91 1.83
C LYS A 127 13.09 -11.63 2.30
N TYR A 128 12.35 -10.51 2.32
CA TYR A 128 12.94 -9.20 2.52
C TYR A 128 12.53 -8.54 3.84
N ASP A 129 11.32 -8.82 4.36
CA ASP A 129 10.70 -8.01 5.40
C ASP A 129 10.74 -8.63 6.79
N ILE A 130 11.38 -9.82 6.95
CA ILE A 130 11.53 -10.47 8.27
C ILE A 130 12.68 -9.85 9.08
N VAL A 131 12.38 -9.57 10.35
CA VAL A 131 13.34 -9.18 11.39
C VAL A 131 13.03 -9.98 12.65
N ASN A 132 14.02 -10.72 13.17
CA ASN A 132 13.87 -11.56 14.38
C ASN A 132 12.69 -12.56 14.31
N GLY A 133 12.37 -13.06 13.12
CA GLY A 133 11.33 -14.07 12.92
C GLY A 133 9.91 -13.51 12.74
N GLU A 134 9.72 -12.21 12.76
CA GLU A 134 8.45 -11.53 12.53
C GLU A 134 8.57 -10.48 11.40
N PHE A 135 7.47 -10.14 10.76
CA PHE A 135 7.46 -9.10 9.73
C PHE A 135 7.63 -7.71 10.34
N ASP A 136 8.54 -6.94 9.76
CA ASP A 136 8.74 -5.52 10.05
C ASP A 136 8.11 -4.66 8.96
N LEU A 137 6.96 -4.05 9.26
CA LEU A 137 6.21 -3.23 8.32
C LEU A 137 6.91 -1.91 7.96
N ILE A 138 7.86 -1.45 8.79
CA ILE A 138 8.73 -0.33 8.41
C ILE A 138 9.66 -0.77 7.28
N LYS A 139 10.20 -1.98 7.38
CA LYS A 139 11.08 -2.53 6.35
C LYS A 139 10.34 -2.73 5.02
N THR A 140 9.09 -3.21 5.07
CA THR A 140 8.21 -3.28 3.89
C THR A 140 8.05 -1.88 3.26
N ALA A 141 7.62 -0.90 4.06
CA ALA A 141 7.41 0.46 3.56
C ALA A 141 8.69 1.10 2.97
N LYS A 142 9.87 0.83 3.57
CA LYS A 142 11.17 1.27 3.04
C LYS A 142 11.50 0.63 1.70
N ARG A 143 11.29 -0.68 1.58
CA ARG A 143 11.53 -1.43 0.34
C ARG A 143 10.67 -0.90 -0.79
N GLU A 144 9.36 -0.83 -0.59
CA GLU A 144 8.40 -0.34 -1.57
C GLU A 144 8.71 1.10 -1.99
N LEU A 145 8.98 2.00 -1.03
CA LEU A 145 9.32 3.38 -1.33
C LEU A 145 10.59 3.50 -2.19
N LYS A 146 11.57 2.62 -1.93
CA LYS A 146 12.81 2.57 -2.71
C LYS A 146 12.58 2.03 -4.12
N GLU A 147 11.78 0.99 -4.25
CA GLU A 147 11.46 0.33 -5.52
C GLU A 147 10.60 1.21 -6.41
N GLU A 148 9.59 1.87 -5.86
CA GLU A 148 8.63 2.66 -6.61
C GLU A 148 9.08 4.11 -6.90
N LEU A 149 9.78 4.76 -5.96
CA LEU A 149 10.10 6.20 -6.05
C LEU A 149 11.60 6.51 -5.93
N ASN A 150 12.45 5.51 -5.73
CA ASN A 150 13.89 5.67 -5.43
C ASN A 150 14.17 6.62 -4.26
N LEU A 151 13.27 6.61 -3.26
CA LEU A 151 13.46 7.35 -2.01
C LEU A 151 13.86 6.40 -0.88
N ASP A 152 14.74 6.88 0.00
CA ASP A 152 15.22 6.15 1.16
C ASP A 152 14.79 6.89 2.43
N LEU A 153 13.95 6.25 3.27
CA LEU A 153 13.46 6.83 4.52
C LEU A 153 14.58 7.16 5.52
N ASP A 154 15.71 6.49 5.43
CA ASP A 154 16.86 6.74 6.32
C ASP A 154 17.81 7.82 5.78
N ASN A 155 17.66 8.21 4.50
CA ASN A 155 18.48 9.26 3.90
C ASN A 155 17.95 10.65 4.25
N LYS A 156 18.68 11.37 5.12
CA LYS A 156 18.32 12.73 5.55
C LYS A 156 18.44 13.80 4.47
N GLU A 157 19.02 13.48 3.32
CA GLU A 157 19.03 14.33 2.13
C GLU A 157 17.79 14.13 1.24
N GLN A 158 16.87 13.23 1.64
CA GLN A 158 15.61 12.96 0.95
C GLN A 158 14.40 13.09 1.88
N ILE A 159 14.51 12.53 3.09
CA ILE A 159 13.45 12.46 4.09
C ILE A 159 13.91 13.07 5.42
N GLU A 160 13.23 14.12 5.85
CA GLU A 160 13.50 14.78 7.12
C GLU A 160 13.18 13.88 8.32
N ASN A 161 11.97 13.34 8.33
CA ASN A 161 11.50 12.40 9.36
C ASN A 161 10.34 11.55 8.85
N TYR A 162 10.02 10.48 9.57
CA TYR A 162 8.83 9.65 9.33
C TYR A 162 8.34 9.01 10.64
N ASN A 163 7.04 8.70 10.68
CA ASN A 163 6.40 8.03 11.81
C ASN A 163 5.32 7.07 11.35
N PHE A 164 4.96 6.09 12.17
CA PHE A 164 3.68 5.41 12.04
C PHE A 164 2.55 6.41 12.34
N GLU A 165 1.64 6.57 11.41
CA GLU A 165 0.54 7.53 11.56
C GLU A 165 -0.82 6.91 11.28
N TYR A 166 -0.91 5.92 10.37
CA TYR A 166 -2.19 5.41 9.94
C TYR A 166 -2.21 3.88 9.81
N ILE A 167 -3.38 3.32 10.04
CA ILE A 167 -3.70 1.95 9.63
C ILE A 167 -5.02 1.95 8.87
N GLU A 168 -4.98 1.44 7.64
CA GLU A 168 -6.19 1.05 6.91
C GLU A 168 -6.67 -0.30 7.45
N LYS A 169 -7.96 -0.40 7.72
CA LYS A 169 -8.65 -1.65 8.07
C LYS A 169 -9.68 -2.00 6.99
N PRO A 170 -10.01 -3.28 6.81
CA PRO A 170 -11.10 -3.71 5.94
C PRO A 170 -12.39 -2.95 6.23
N GLU A 171 -13.10 -2.58 5.16
CA GLU A 171 -14.39 -1.90 5.23
C GLU A 171 -15.26 -2.30 4.03
N GLY A 172 -16.43 -2.85 4.29
CA GLY A 172 -17.34 -3.32 3.25
C GLY A 172 -16.76 -4.48 2.45
N LYS A 173 -16.61 -4.30 1.14
CA LYS A 173 -16.02 -5.30 0.22
C LYS A 173 -14.49 -5.25 0.17
N ARG A 174 -13.86 -4.52 1.06
CA ARG A 174 -12.40 -4.38 1.07
C ARG A 174 -11.78 -5.35 2.03
N HIS A 175 -10.70 -5.91 1.59
CA HIS A 175 -10.03 -7.02 2.24
C HIS A 175 -8.55 -6.73 2.55
N SER A 176 -8.16 -5.46 2.75
CA SER A 176 -6.76 -5.13 3.03
C SER A 176 -6.58 -4.42 4.36
N TYR A 177 -5.53 -4.81 5.07
CA TYR A 177 -4.90 -4.00 6.10
C TYR A 177 -3.67 -3.34 5.48
N CYS A 178 -3.53 -2.02 5.63
CA CYS A 178 -2.32 -1.33 5.23
C CYS A 178 -1.81 -0.48 6.40
N VAL A 179 -0.56 -0.70 6.78
CA VAL A 179 0.11 0.13 7.79
C VAL A 179 0.89 1.21 7.06
N ILE A 180 0.52 2.47 7.28
CA ILE A 180 1.02 3.59 6.50
C ILE A 180 1.90 4.48 7.38
N LEU A 181 3.16 4.61 6.98
CA LEU A 181 4.07 5.62 7.52
C LEU A 181 3.72 6.97 6.90
N LYS A 182 3.82 8.04 7.68
CA LYS A 182 3.86 9.40 7.15
C LYS A 182 5.30 9.86 7.13
N ALA A 183 5.78 10.28 5.96
CA ALA A 183 7.14 10.75 5.74
C ALA A 183 7.12 12.22 5.24
N TYR A 184 8.01 13.03 5.79
CA TYR A 184 8.20 14.41 5.38
C TYR A 184 9.44 14.50 4.51
N SER A 185 9.25 14.79 3.23
CA SER A 185 10.35 14.97 2.29
C SER A 185 10.99 16.33 2.45
N ILE A 186 12.30 16.40 2.25
CA ILE A 186 13.01 17.68 2.13
C ILE A 186 12.83 18.33 0.75
N TYR A 187 12.29 17.59 -0.22
CA TYR A 187 12.01 18.09 -1.56
C TYR A 187 10.69 18.88 -1.57
N THR A 188 10.66 19.97 -2.33
CA THR A 188 9.42 20.60 -2.75
C THR A 188 8.70 19.73 -3.80
N GLU A 189 7.45 20.08 -4.12
CA GLU A 189 6.69 19.45 -5.21
C GLU A 189 7.54 19.29 -6.48
N ASN A 190 8.05 20.40 -7.02
CA ASN A 190 8.83 20.40 -8.27
C ASN A 190 10.11 19.56 -8.18
N GLN A 191 10.81 19.59 -7.04
CA GLN A 191 12.03 18.81 -6.84
C GLN A 191 11.74 17.31 -6.78
N LEU A 192 10.65 16.92 -6.14
CA LEU A 192 10.25 15.52 -6.06
C LEU A 192 9.74 15.01 -7.40
N GLU A 193 9.01 15.81 -8.15
CA GLU A 193 8.59 15.49 -9.52
C GLU A 193 9.80 15.28 -10.44
N GLU A 194 10.80 16.18 -10.38
CA GLU A 194 12.04 16.04 -11.15
C GLU A 194 12.81 14.77 -10.75
N HIS A 195 12.91 14.46 -9.44
CA HIS A 195 13.52 13.23 -8.93
C HIS A 195 12.82 11.98 -9.48
N PHE A 196 11.49 11.94 -9.40
CA PHE A 196 10.70 10.83 -9.92
C PHE A 196 10.86 10.66 -11.43
N ASN A 197 10.81 11.73 -12.21
CA ASN A 197 10.94 11.69 -13.67
C ASN A 197 12.32 11.16 -14.10
N LYS A 198 13.40 11.53 -13.40
CA LYS A 198 14.74 10.96 -13.62
C LYS A 198 14.80 9.46 -13.30
N TYR A 199 14.16 9.06 -12.21
CA TYR A 199 14.08 7.65 -11.84
C TYR A 199 13.23 6.85 -12.84
N TYR A 200 12.09 7.38 -13.25
CA TYR A 200 11.25 6.75 -14.26
C TYR A 200 11.98 6.55 -15.59
N GLN A 201 12.73 7.56 -16.06
CA GLN A 201 13.57 7.45 -17.23
C GLN A 201 14.66 6.36 -17.06
N PHE A 202 15.31 6.31 -15.91
CA PHE A 202 16.28 5.25 -15.59
C PHE A 202 15.66 3.85 -15.68
N LEU A 203 14.44 3.66 -15.17
CA LEU A 203 13.72 2.39 -15.28
C LEU A 203 13.42 2.04 -16.75
N GLU A 204 13.06 3.04 -17.58
CA GLU A 204 12.86 2.82 -19.02
C GLU A 204 14.14 2.38 -19.74
N GLU A 205 15.26 3.01 -19.43
CA GLU A 205 16.57 2.71 -20.05
C GLU A 205 17.12 1.35 -19.61
N THR A 206 16.76 0.85 -18.43
CA THR A 206 17.24 -0.41 -17.85
C THR A 206 16.25 -1.56 -17.91
N ASP A 207 15.10 -1.37 -18.58
CA ASP A 207 13.99 -2.33 -18.59
C ASP A 207 13.53 -2.73 -17.17
N GLY A 208 13.59 -1.74 -16.25
CA GLY A 208 13.17 -1.89 -14.87
C GLY A 208 11.65 -1.90 -14.72
N GLU A 209 11.18 -2.50 -13.62
CA GLU A 209 9.76 -2.56 -13.32
C GLU A 209 9.22 -1.16 -12.96
N LYS A 210 8.14 -0.74 -13.64
CA LYS A 210 7.49 0.56 -13.44
C LYS A 210 6.12 0.34 -12.84
N GLU A 211 5.98 0.64 -11.55
CA GLU A 211 4.68 0.53 -10.91
C GLU A 211 3.87 1.83 -11.04
N PHE A 212 4.48 2.97 -10.74
CA PHE A 212 3.85 4.27 -10.95
C PHE A 212 4.20 4.87 -12.29
N LYS A 213 3.17 5.34 -13.01
CA LYS A 213 3.30 6.12 -14.24
C LYS A 213 3.50 7.62 -13.96
N LYS A 214 2.90 8.11 -12.88
CA LYS A 214 2.84 9.54 -12.55
C LYS A 214 2.64 9.75 -11.06
N LEU A 215 3.16 10.89 -10.55
CA LEU A 215 2.83 11.41 -9.24
C LEU A 215 1.83 12.57 -9.36
N HIS A 216 0.88 12.63 -8.44
CA HIS A 216 -0.04 13.73 -8.24
C HIS A 216 0.29 14.41 -6.92
N PHE A 217 0.39 15.73 -6.95
CA PHE A 217 0.70 16.58 -5.82
C PHE A 217 -0.56 17.36 -5.43
N LEU A 218 -1.11 17.07 -4.26
CA LEU A 218 -2.37 17.64 -3.78
C LEU A 218 -2.09 18.54 -2.59
N LYS A 219 -2.47 19.82 -2.69
CA LYS A 219 -2.15 20.81 -1.64
C LYS A 219 -2.91 20.49 -0.35
N LEU A 220 -2.19 20.27 0.75
CA LEU A 220 -2.81 20.08 2.07
C LEU A 220 -3.65 21.28 2.49
N GLY A 221 -4.78 21.01 3.13
CA GLY A 221 -5.85 21.97 3.43
C GLY A 221 -6.96 22.00 2.38
N ARG A 222 -6.70 21.49 1.16
CA ARG A 222 -7.68 21.33 0.08
C ARG A 222 -7.40 20.09 -0.79
N ALA A 223 -6.62 19.16 -0.29
CA ALA A 223 -6.19 17.99 -1.04
C ALA A 223 -7.36 17.10 -1.47
N VAL A 224 -8.40 16.98 -0.65
CA VAL A 224 -9.64 16.26 -1.01
C VAL A 224 -10.36 16.91 -2.18
N GLU A 225 -10.48 18.25 -2.18
CA GLU A 225 -11.10 19.00 -3.28
C GLU A 225 -10.32 18.81 -4.60
N GLU A 226 -8.99 18.79 -4.55
CA GLU A 226 -8.13 18.56 -5.71
C GLU A 226 -8.21 17.09 -6.18
N LEU A 227 -8.24 16.12 -5.25
CA LEU A 227 -8.45 14.71 -5.56
C LEU A 227 -9.77 14.46 -6.30
N ASP A 228 -10.85 15.13 -5.89
CA ASP A 228 -12.18 14.96 -6.46
C ASP A 228 -12.30 15.46 -7.90
N LYS A 229 -11.39 16.35 -8.34
CA LYS A 229 -11.31 16.83 -9.72
C LYS A 229 -10.65 15.84 -10.68
N LEU A 230 -9.94 14.83 -10.14
CA LEU A 230 -9.29 13.80 -10.95
C LEU A 230 -10.28 12.68 -11.25
N ASP A 231 -10.34 12.21 -12.49
CA ASP A 231 -11.23 11.14 -12.96
C ASP A 231 -10.66 9.74 -12.77
N ASN A 232 -9.43 9.62 -12.26
CA ASN A 232 -8.77 8.37 -11.96
C ASN A 232 -9.54 7.52 -10.94
N PRO A 233 -9.54 6.18 -11.04
CA PRO A 233 -9.96 5.33 -9.95
C PRO A 233 -9.04 5.54 -8.72
N LYS A 234 -9.61 5.51 -7.53
CA LYS A 234 -8.89 5.84 -6.29
C LYS A 234 -9.07 4.74 -5.27
N ARG A 235 -7.99 4.32 -4.60
CA ARG A 235 -8.13 3.53 -3.38
C ARG A 235 -8.92 4.37 -2.36
N LEU A 236 -9.92 3.78 -1.70
CA LEU A 236 -10.81 4.53 -0.79
C LEU A 236 -10.04 5.14 0.38
N TYR A 237 -8.99 4.45 0.86
CA TYR A 237 -8.16 4.94 1.94
C TYR A 237 -7.44 6.25 1.59
N VAL A 238 -7.13 6.50 0.33
CA VAL A 238 -6.49 7.75 -0.12
C VAL A 238 -7.36 8.94 0.26
N ARG A 239 -8.66 8.90 -0.09
CA ARG A 239 -9.59 9.96 0.28
C ARG A 239 -9.71 10.12 1.79
N GLN A 240 -9.87 9.03 2.53
CA GLN A 240 -10.01 9.04 3.99
C GLN A 240 -8.76 9.60 4.69
N LEU A 241 -7.57 9.25 4.19
CA LEU A 241 -6.30 9.78 4.68
C LEU A 241 -6.22 11.29 4.46
N LEU A 242 -6.51 11.77 3.24
CA LEU A 242 -6.49 13.19 2.93
C LEU A 242 -7.55 13.98 3.71
N GLU A 243 -8.72 13.41 4.00
CA GLU A 243 -9.73 14.04 4.88
C GLU A 243 -9.22 14.25 6.31
N ILE A 244 -8.41 13.32 6.82
CA ILE A 244 -7.77 13.46 8.15
C ILE A 244 -6.70 14.57 8.08
N GLU A 245 -5.88 14.57 7.05
CA GLU A 245 -4.80 15.54 6.87
C GLU A 245 -5.32 16.96 6.67
N ASP A 246 -6.29 17.17 5.79
CA ASP A 246 -6.88 18.48 5.53
C ASP A 246 -7.51 19.09 6.80
N LYS A 247 -8.21 18.27 7.61
CA LYS A 247 -8.75 18.70 8.90
C LYS A 247 -7.64 19.07 9.89
N GLY A 248 -6.52 18.34 9.87
CA GLY A 248 -5.35 18.63 10.70
C GLY A 248 -4.73 19.99 10.41
N VAL A 249 -4.63 20.36 9.14
CA VAL A 249 -4.11 21.67 8.70
C VAL A 249 -5.06 22.79 9.12
N LEU A 250 -6.36 22.66 8.82
CA LEU A 250 -7.38 23.67 9.11
C LEU A 250 -7.59 23.95 10.61
N ASN A 251 -7.27 23.00 11.48
CA ASN A 251 -7.36 23.16 12.92
C ASN A 251 -6.11 23.83 13.55
N ASN A 252 -5.01 23.96 12.79
CA ASN A 252 -3.76 24.56 13.24
C ASN A 252 -3.53 25.97 12.67
N GLU A 253 -4.43 26.48 11.82
CA GLU A 253 -4.52 27.88 11.36
C GLU A 253 -5.48 28.68 12.25
#